data_b7c9aa8a26f07094101b20db911ca2c5
#
_entry.id   b7c9aa8a26f07094101b20db911ca2c5
#
_cell.length_a   1.000
_cell.length_b   1.000
_cell.length_c   1.000
_cell.angle_alpha   90.00
_cell.angle_beta   90.00
_cell.angle_gamma   90.00
#
_symmetry.space_group_name_H-M   'P 1'
#
loop_
_entity.id
_entity.type
_entity.pdbx_description
1 polymer ?
#
loop_
_entity_poly.entity_id
_entity_poly.type
_entity_poly.pdbx_seq_one_letter_code
_entity_poly.pdbx_strand_id
1 'polypeptide(L)'
;MTHSCTSNGRKTISLISENDYKAIQNALESLSEYTLVRTLGDYKIAVEVTTAPKVWGIPMLIQVKQWHRNIYHVKNCATVAEMREYISEAKEVFRYGHT
;
A
#
# COMPACT_ATOMS: atom_id res chain seq x y z
N MET A 1 -1.29 -10.05 -26.58
CA MET A 1 -0.97 -9.76 -26.27
C MET A 1 -0.48 -9.24 -25.89
N THR A 2 -0.02 -8.97 -25.86
CA THR A 2 0.52 -8.63 -25.46
C THR A 2 0.94 -7.87 -25.07
N HIS A 3 1.36 -7.58 -25.01
CA HIS A 3 1.92 -6.99 -24.70
C HIS A 3 2.24 -6.29 -24.05
N SER A 4 2.25 -6.33 -23.88
CA SER A 4 2.61 -5.78 -23.35
C SER A 4 3.17 -5.19 -23.09
N CYS A 5 3.55 -5.10 -23.03
CA CYS A 5 4.28 -4.71 -22.78
C CYS A 5 4.77 -4.01 -22.71
N THR A 6 4.89 -3.91 -22.72
CA THR A 6 5.50 -3.41 -22.69
C THR A 6 5.77 -2.59 -22.39
N SER A 7 5.78 -2.45 -21.92
CA SER A 7 6.12 -1.65 -21.55
C SER A 7 7.06 -1.25 -21.43
N ASN A 8 7.61 -1.25 -21.63
CA ASN A 8 8.47 -1.09 -21.56
C ASN A 8 9.24 -0.54 -20.94
N GLY A 9 9.50 -0.42 -20.98
CA GLY A 9 10.65 0.05 -20.35
C GLY A 9 10.52 0.58 -19.00
N ARG A 10 9.45 0.91 -18.67
CA ARG A 10 9.26 1.45 -17.46
C ARG A 10 8.90 0.40 -16.50
N LYS A 11 9.77 -0.04 -15.71
CA LYS A 11 9.47 -0.99 -14.75
C LYS A 11 8.92 -0.32 -13.59
N THR A 12 7.68 -0.57 -13.29
CA THR A 12 7.11 -0.10 -12.07
C THR A 12 7.27 -1.20 -11.09
N ILE A 13 8.16 -1.06 -10.18
CA ILE A 13 8.38 -2.07 -9.18
C ILE A 13 7.37 -1.86 -8.08
N SER A 14 6.51 -2.82 -7.88
CA SER A 14 5.50 -2.74 -6.84
C SER A 14 5.94 -3.58 -5.66
N LEU A 15 5.99 -2.99 -4.49
CA LEU A 15 6.33 -3.72 -3.28
C LEU A 15 5.16 -4.56 -2.77
N ILE A 16 3.96 -4.23 -3.20
CA ILE A 16 2.76 -4.95 -2.79
C ILE A 16 2.29 -5.78 -3.98
N SER A 17 2.33 -7.09 -3.85
CA SER A 17 1.90 -7.99 -4.91
C SER A 17 0.39 -8.17 -4.86
N GLU A 18 -0.16 -8.77 -5.93
CA GLU A 18 -1.59 -9.07 -5.93
C GLU A 18 -1.96 -10.04 -4.82
N ASN A 19 -1.07 -10.98 -4.52
CA ASN A 19 -1.32 -11.91 -3.41
C ASN A 19 -1.37 -11.17 -2.09
N ASP A 20 -0.52 -10.17 -1.92
CA ASP A 20 -0.53 -9.34 -0.71
C ASP A 20 -1.85 -8.58 -0.60
N TYR A 21 -2.33 -8.01 -1.71
CA TYR A 21 -3.61 -7.30 -1.69
C TYR A 21 -4.74 -8.24 -1.32
N LYS A 22 -4.71 -9.46 -1.84
CA LYS A 22 -5.75 -10.44 -1.51
C LYS A 22 -5.70 -10.81 -0.04
N ALA A 23 -4.51 -10.95 0.52
CA ALA A 23 -4.36 -11.27 1.94
C ALA A 23 -4.94 -10.15 2.79
N ILE A 24 -4.67 -8.91 2.40
CA ILE A 24 -5.20 -7.76 3.14
C ILE A 24 -6.73 -7.73 3.03
N GLN A 25 -7.26 -7.97 1.84
CA GLN A 25 -8.70 -8.00 1.65
C GLN A 25 -9.34 -9.09 2.51
N ASN A 26 -8.73 -10.27 2.54
CA ASN A 26 -9.24 -11.37 3.36
C ASN A 26 -9.22 -11.01 4.84
N ALA A 27 -8.17 -10.34 5.29
CA ALA A 27 -8.08 -9.93 6.68
C ALA A 27 -9.20 -8.94 7.03
N LEU A 28 -9.47 -8.01 6.12
CA LEU A 28 -10.57 -7.06 6.34
C LEU A 28 -11.90 -7.79 6.44
N GLU A 29 -12.14 -8.71 5.53
CA GLU A 29 -13.42 -9.42 5.48
C GLU A 29 -13.62 -10.31 6.68
N SER A 30 -12.55 -10.90 7.18
CA SER A 30 -12.65 -11.79 8.33
C SER A 30 -12.45 -11.05 9.66
N LEU A 31 -12.29 -9.74 9.61
CA LEU A 31 -12.08 -8.90 10.79
C LEU A 31 -10.87 -9.37 11.59
N SER A 32 -9.81 -9.73 10.88
CA SER A 32 -8.58 -10.23 11.50
C SER A 32 -7.47 -9.22 11.32
N GLU A 33 -6.63 -9.11 12.31
CA GLU A 33 -5.46 -8.24 12.22
C GLU A 33 -4.42 -8.88 11.33
N TYR A 34 -3.68 -8.03 10.62
CA TYR A 34 -2.70 -8.52 9.66
C TYR A 34 -1.63 -7.44 9.48
N THR A 35 -0.38 -7.85 9.39
CA THR A 35 0.73 -6.92 9.21
C THR A 35 1.62 -7.41 8.08
N LEU A 36 1.99 -6.50 7.21
CA LEU A 36 2.84 -6.78 6.07
C LEU A 36 3.92 -5.72 5.99
N VAL A 37 5.18 -6.15 5.82
CA VAL A 37 6.28 -5.22 5.66
C VAL A 37 7.09 -5.63 4.45
N ARG A 38 7.39 -4.66 3.58
CA ARG A 38 8.22 -4.91 2.40
C ARG A 38 9.25 -3.80 2.29
N THR A 39 10.42 -4.14 1.80
CA THR A 39 11.51 -3.19 1.65
C THR A 39 12.19 -3.40 0.30
N LEU A 40 12.50 -2.29 -0.36
CA LEU A 40 13.25 -2.34 -1.60
C LEU A 40 14.16 -1.12 -1.63
N GLY A 41 15.45 -1.36 -1.43
CA GLY A 41 16.40 -0.26 -1.38
C GLY A 41 16.07 0.70 -0.26
N ASP A 42 15.90 1.95 -0.62
CA ASP A 42 15.59 3.01 0.34
C ASP A 42 14.11 3.16 0.61
N TYR A 43 13.31 2.34 -0.04
CA TYR A 43 11.86 2.44 0.06
C TYR A 43 11.32 1.31 0.92
N LYS A 44 10.50 1.64 1.87
CA LYS A 44 9.92 0.65 2.76
C LYS A 44 8.44 0.93 2.91
N ILE A 45 7.64 -0.11 2.95
CA ILE A 45 6.21 0.02 3.16
C ILE A 45 5.76 -0.97 4.22
N ALA A 46 4.91 -0.51 5.12
CA ALA A 46 4.30 -1.37 6.12
C ALA A 46 2.80 -1.16 6.04
N VAL A 47 2.05 -2.25 5.99
CA VAL A 47 0.60 -2.21 5.91
C VAL A 47 0.06 -2.98 7.10
N GLU A 48 -0.80 -2.35 7.85
CA GLU A 48 -1.41 -2.98 9.03
C GLU A 48 -2.92 -2.93 8.92
N VAL A 49 -3.55 -4.09 9.07
CA VAL A 49 -5.00 -4.17 9.17
C VAL A 49 -5.31 -4.29 10.65
N THR A 50 -6.04 -3.34 11.18
CA THR A 50 -6.26 -3.28 12.62
C THR A 50 -7.65 -2.75 12.91
N THR A 51 -8.04 -2.85 14.17
CA THR A 51 -9.38 -2.40 14.59
C THR A 51 -9.51 -0.90 14.37
N ALA A 52 -10.57 -0.51 13.70
CA ALA A 52 -10.80 0.90 13.40
C ALA A 52 -11.35 1.64 14.63
N PRO A 53 -11.06 2.94 14.74
CA PRO A 53 -11.70 3.73 15.77
C PRO A 53 -13.21 3.76 15.55
N LYS A 54 -13.96 3.80 16.63
CA LYS A 54 -15.41 3.75 16.54
C LYS A 54 -15.98 4.91 15.75
N VAL A 55 -15.29 6.03 15.76
CA VAL A 55 -15.78 7.21 15.06
C VAL A 55 -15.86 7.02 13.55
N TRP A 56 -15.17 6.01 13.02
CA TRP A 56 -15.18 5.77 11.59
C TRP A 56 -16.38 4.97 11.13
N GLY A 57 -17.06 4.30 12.04
CA GLY A 57 -18.23 3.50 11.70
C GLY A 57 -17.90 2.23 10.92
N ILE A 58 -16.64 1.82 10.91
CA ILE A 58 -16.22 0.58 10.26
C ILE A 58 -15.45 -0.24 11.28
N PRO A 59 -15.46 -1.58 11.13
CA PRO A 59 -14.82 -2.44 12.14
C PRO A 59 -13.31 -2.48 12.04
N MET A 60 -12.77 -2.35 10.82
CA MET A 60 -11.33 -2.45 10.61
C MET A 60 -10.87 -1.36 9.67
N LEU A 61 -9.59 -1.04 9.73
CA LEU A 61 -9.01 -0.11 8.79
C LEU A 61 -7.64 -0.63 8.36
N ILE A 62 -7.14 -0.08 7.26
CA ILE A 62 -5.82 -0.39 6.76
C ILE A 62 -4.96 0.84 7.03
N GLN A 63 -3.89 0.67 7.78
CA GLN A 63 -2.96 1.75 8.00
C GLN A 63 -1.72 1.50 7.15
N VAL A 64 -1.40 2.44 6.27
CA VAL A 64 -0.27 2.31 5.36
C VAL A 64 0.80 3.29 5.77
N LYS A 65 1.99 2.78 5.99
CA LYS A 65 3.14 3.59 6.36
C LYS A 65 4.20 3.41 5.30
N GLN A 66 4.70 4.49 4.76
CA GLN A 66 5.71 4.42 3.71
C GLN A 66 6.88 5.31 4.05
N TRP A 67 8.06 4.81 3.83
CA TRP A 67 9.30 5.53 4.06
C TRP A 67 10.15 5.51 2.80
N HIS A 68 10.79 6.63 2.52
CA HIS A 68 11.80 6.69 1.48
C HIS A 68 12.83 7.71 1.95
N ARG A 69 13.91 7.22 2.50
CA ARG A 69 14.94 8.08 3.08
C ARG A 69 14.33 8.92 4.20
N ASN A 70 14.27 10.23 4.01
CA ASN A 70 13.73 11.12 5.04
C ASN A 70 12.24 11.41 4.89
N ILE A 71 11.64 10.84 3.86
CA ILE A 71 10.22 11.10 3.58
C ILE A 71 9.39 9.99 4.21
N TYR A 72 8.40 10.39 4.97
CA TYR A 72 7.54 9.44 5.68
C TYR A 72 6.09 9.82 5.49
N HIS A 73 5.29 8.87 5.02
CA HIS A 73 3.86 9.08 4.82
C HIS A 73 3.07 8.02 5.56
N VAL A 74 1.98 8.43 6.17
CA VAL A 74 1.06 7.53 6.85
C VAL A 74 -0.35 7.86 6.40
N LYS A 75 -1.14 6.84 6.11
CA LYS A 75 -2.52 7.05 5.74
C LYS A 75 -3.38 5.89 6.22
N ASN A 76 -4.56 6.24 6.70
CA ASN A 76 -5.57 5.26 7.09
C ASN A 76 -6.54 5.11 5.92
N CYS A 77 -6.81 3.87 5.54
CA CYS A 77 -7.69 3.57 4.42
C CYS A 77 -8.79 2.63 4.89
N ALA A 78 -9.97 2.81 4.36
CA ALA A 78 -11.09 1.93 4.72
C ALA A 78 -11.20 0.74 3.79
N THR A 79 -10.67 0.84 2.58
CA THR A 79 -10.78 -0.23 1.59
C THR A 79 -9.44 -0.48 0.91
N VAL A 80 -9.32 -1.65 0.29
CA VAL A 80 -8.13 -1.98 -0.47
C VAL A 80 -8.01 -1.06 -1.69
N ALA A 81 -9.13 -0.65 -2.26
CA ALA A 81 -9.11 0.26 -3.40
C ALA A 81 -8.47 1.60 -3.01
N GLU A 82 -8.86 2.14 -1.87
CA GLU A 82 -8.24 3.36 -1.35
C GLU A 82 -6.75 3.17 -1.13
N MET A 83 -6.38 2.03 -0.58
CA MET A 83 -4.99 1.74 -0.31
C MET A 83 -4.17 1.68 -1.60
N ARG A 84 -4.69 1.03 -2.63
CA ARG A 84 -4.01 0.96 -3.91
C ARG A 84 -3.78 2.34 -4.50
N GLU A 85 -4.80 3.16 -4.45
CA GLU A 85 -4.73 4.51 -4.99
C GLU A 85 -3.70 5.33 -4.23
N TYR A 86 -3.73 5.25 -2.91
CA TYR A 86 -2.79 5.99 -2.08
C TYR A 86 -1.35 5.55 -2.36
N ILE A 87 -1.10 4.25 -2.45
CA ILE A 87 0.24 3.74 -2.69
C ILE A 87 0.75 4.22 -4.05
N SER A 88 -0.12 4.24 -5.04
CA SER A 88 0.25 4.70 -6.36
C SER A 88 0.66 6.17 -6.34
N GLU A 89 -0.12 7.00 -5.66
CA GLU A 89 0.19 8.42 -5.56
C GLU A 89 1.47 8.66 -4.76
N ALA A 90 1.65 7.93 -3.68
CA ALA A 90 2.82 8.10 -2.85
C ALA A 90 4.09 7.70 -3.59
N LYS A 91 3.99 6.67 -4.42
CA LYS A 91 5.14 6.28 -5.23
C LYS A 91 5.57 7.39 -6.16
N GLU A 92 4.63 8.12 -6.70
CA GLU A 92 4.98 9.23 -7.57
C GLU A 92 5.66 10.34 -6.78
N VAL A 93 5.18 10.60 -5.58
CA VAL A 93 5.82 11.59 -4.73
C VAL A 93 7.26 11.19 -4.44
N PHE A 94 7.47 9.93 -4.07
CA PHE A 94 8.82 9.46 -3.79
C PHE A 94 9.71 9.52 -5.02
N ARG A 95 9.12 9.33 -6.20
CA ARG A 95 9.89 9.31 -7.43
C ARG A 95 10.31 10.72 -7.86
N TYR A 96 9.41 11.68 -7.72
CA TYR A 96 9.65 13.03 -8.23
C TYR A 96 9.84 14.08 -7.17
N GLY A 97 9.40 13.81 -5.97
CA GLY A 97 9.37 14.83 -4.93
C GLY A 97 10.73 15.34 -4.50
N HIS A 98 11.76 14.59 -4.78
CA HIS A 98 13.10 14.98 -4.36
C HIS A 98 13.82 15.84 -5.40
N THR A 99 13.26 16.02 -6.53
CA THR A 99 13.92 16.77 -7.59
C THR A 99 13.97 18.25 -7.32
#